data_f435e810d5777155f306a58343d7ceca
#
_entry.id   f435e810d5777155f306a58343d7ceca
#
_cell.length_a   1.000
_cell.length_b   1.000
_cell.length_c   1.000
_cell.angle_alpha   90.00
_cell.angle_beta   90.00
_cell.angle_gamma   90.00
#
_symmetry.space_group_name_H-M   'P 1'
#
loop_
_entity.id
_entity.type
_entity.pdbx_description
1 polymer ?
#
loop_
_entity_poly.entity_id
_entity_poly.type
_entity_poly.pdbx_seq_one_letter_code
_entity_poly.pdbx_strand_id
1 'polypeptide(L)'
;MCLTLRNQLTLLHDLLYEQITYKTVHLYEYKQIKKIIQQLMKQPTLNRELHQILPEIYYFGIKGELASSTIDHVKINEQKLLTWLQIIEHAKKNTMKSG
;
A
#
# COMPACT_ATOMS: atom_id res chain seq x y z
N MET A 1 -12.75 -6.43 -15.17
CA MET A 1 -12.83 -7.45 -14.11
C MET A 1 -12.42 -6.84 -12.78
N CYS A 2 -13.25 -6.99 -11.76
CA CYS A 2 -12.96 -6.43 -10.45
C CYS A 2 -12.04 -7.36 -9.66
N LEU A 3 -10.99 -6.81 -9.08
CA LEU A 3 -10.12 -7.57 -8.19
C LEU A 3 -10.85 -7.81 -6.87
N THR A 4 -10.64 -9.01 -6.30
CA THR A 4 -11.16 -9.28 -4.96
C THR A 4 -10.40 -8.42 -3.94
N LEU A 5 -10.98 -8.28 -2.76
CA LEU A 5 -10.31 -7.55 -1.68
C LEU A 5 -8.93 -8.14 -1.40
N ARG A 6 -8.86 -9.47 -1.32
CA ARG A 6 -7.58 -10.14 -1.06
C ARG A 6 -6.55 -9.87 -2.16
N ASN A 7 -6.99 -9.87 -3.42
CA ASN A 7 -6.09 -9.59 -4.52
C ASN A 7 -5.58 -8.16 -4.48
N GLN A 8 -6.45 -7.21 -4.13
CA GLN A 8 -6.06 -5.82 -3.98
C GLN A 8 -5.03 -5.64 -2.87
N LEU A 9 -5.24 -6.31 -1.74
CA LEU A 9 -4.30 -6.25 -0.62
C LEU A 9 -2.96 -6.88 -1.00
N THR A 10 -2.99 -7.99 -1.72
CA THR A 10 -1.75 -8.64 -2.17
C THR A 10 -0.97 -7.72 -3.11
N LEU A 11 -1.65 -7.09 -4.04
CA LEU A 11 -0.99 -6.20 -5.00
C LEU A 11 -0.39 -4.99 -4.27
N LEU A 12 -1.14 -4.40 -3.35
CA LEU A 12 -0.64 -3.28 -2.56
C LEU A 12 0.59 -3.69 -1.75
N HIS A 13 0.51 -4.84 -1.08
CA HIS A 13 1.63 -5.37 -0.32
C HIS A 13 2.88 -5.52 -1.19
N ASP A 14 2.71 -6.12 -2.36
CA ASP A 14 3.84 -6.38 -3.24
C ASP A 14 4.47 -5.09 -3.75
N LEU A 15 3.66 -4.11 -4.10
CA LEU A 15 4.17 -2.83 -4.56
C LEU A 15 4.99 -2.12 -3.47
N LEU A 16 4.51 -2.13 -2.23
CA LEU A 16 5.22 -1.51 -1.13
C LEU A 16 6.49 -2.30 -0.76
N TYR A 17 6.40 -3.61 -0.78
CA TYR A 17 7.53 -4.47 -0.48
C TYR A 17 8.66 -4.30 -1.49
N GLU A 18 8.32 -4.18 -2.77
CA GLU A 18 9.32 -4.01 -3.81
C GLU A 18 10.10 -2.70 -3.64
N GLN A 19 9.44 -1.66 -3.17
CA GLN A 19 10.12 -0.39 -2.95
C GLN A 19 11.22 -0.50 -1.89
N ILE A 20 10.93 -1.25 -0.82
CA ILE A 20 11.93 -1.47 0.23
C ILE A 20 13.06 -2.35 -0.28
N THR A 21 12.70 -3.41 -1.00
CA THR A 21 13.66 -4.44 -1.40
C THR A 21 14.61 -3.96 -2.49
N TYR A 22 14.08 -3.34 -3.52
CA TYR A 22 14.88 -2.97 -4.68
C TYR A 22 15.35 -1.53 -4.67
N LYS A 23 14.65 -0.68 -3.91
CA LYS A 23 14.99 0.75 -3.78
C LYS A 23 15.02 1.51 -5.11
N THR A 24 14.57 0.86 -6.17
CA THR A 24 14.41 1.48 -7.48
C THR A 24 12.93 1.57 -7.77
N VAL A 25 12.40 2.77 -7.84
CA VAL A 25 10.97 2.98 -7.95
C VAL A 25 10.65 3.75 -9.22
N HIS A 26 9.74 3.20 -10.01
CA HIS A 26 9.20 3.92 -11.17
C HIS A 26 7.98 4.73 -10.74
N LEU A 27 7.85 5.91 -11.33
CA LEU A 27 6.76 6.82 -10.94
C LEU A 27 5.38 6.20 -11.12
N TYR A 28 5.21 5.34 -12.13
CA TYR A 28 3.91 4.72 -12.34
C TYR A 28 3.49 3.81 -11.18
N GLU A 29 4.44 3.31 -10.41
CA GLU A 29 4.11 2.48 -9.25
C GLU A 29 3.36 3.28 -8.19
N TYR A 30 3.74 4.54 -8.02
CA TYR A 30 3.01 5.42 -7.09
C TYR A 30 1.58 5.67 -7.57
N LYS A 31 1.40 5.78 -8.89
CA LYS A 31 0.06 5.94 -9.46
C LYS A 31 -0.78 4.69 -9.21
N GLN A 32 -0.19 3.50 -9.35
CA GLN A 32 -0.88 2.25 -9.06
C GLN A 32 -1.26 2.15 -7.59
N ILE A 33 -0.34 2.51 -6.70
CA ILE A 33 -0.62 2.52 -5.26
C ILE A 33 -1.83 3.39 -4.95
N LYS A 34 -1.84 4.62 -5.47
CA LYS A 34 -2.95 5.54 -5.25
C LYS A 34 -4.27 4.97 -5.77
N LYS A 35 -4.24 4.35 -6.93
CA LYS A 35 -5.44 3.77 -7.53
C LYS A 35 -5.99 2.64 -6.67
N ILE A 36 -5.12 1.77 -6.17
CA ILE A 36 -5.53 0.67 -5.30
C ILE A 36 -6.12 1.21 -4.01
N ILE A 37 -5.47 2.23 -3.42
CA ILE A 37 -5.96 2.85 -2.19
C ILE A 37 -7.36 3.42 -2.40
N GLN A 38 -7.60 4.10 -3.51
CA GLN A 38 -8.92 4.66 -3.80
C GLN A 38 -9.98 3.56 -3.88
N GLN A 39 -9.65 2.42 -4.48
CA GLN A 39 -10.57 1.30 -4.57
C GLN A 39 -10.83 0.68 -3.20
N LEU A 40 -9.77 0.53 -2.39
CA LEU A 40 -9.91 -0.04 -1.05
C LEU A 40 -10.73 0.85 -0.13
N MET A 41 -10.61 2.17 -0.27
CA MET A 41 -11.37 3.10 0.58
C MET A 41 -12.87 3.03 0.34
N LYS A 42 -13.30 2.43 -0.76
CA LYS A 42 -14.72 2.24 -1.05
C LYS A 42 -15.29 0.98 -0.42
N GLN A 43 -14.45 0.12 0.14
CA GLN A 43 -14.90 -1.12 0.77
C GLN A 43 -15.51 -0.83 2.14
N PRO A 44 -16.76 -1.24 2.38
CA PRO A 44 -17.43 -0.92 3.66
C PRO A 44 -16.99 -1.78 4.82
N THR A 45 -16.35 -2.92 4.57
CA THR A 45 -16.05 -3.91 5.60
C THR A 45 -14.57 -4.02 5.93
N LEU A 46 -13.79 -2.96 5.66
CA LEU A 46 -12.38 -3.01 5.95
C LEU A 46 -12.09 -2.99 7.45
N ASN A 47 -11.05 -3.72 7.83
CA ASN A 47 -10.47 -3.69 9.16
C ASN A 47 -10.12 -2.25 9.53
N ARG A 48 -10.35 -1.90 10.81
CA ARG A 48 -10.12 -0.53 11.29
C ARG A 48 -8.67 -0.09 11.12
N GLU A 49 -7.72 -0.95 11.47
CA GLU A 49 -6.31 -0.62 11.32
C GLU A 49 -5.93 -0.34 9.87
N LEU A 50 -6.42 -1.20 8.98
CA LEU A 50 -6.18 -1.03 7.55
C LEU A 50 -6.77 0.29 7.08
N HIS A 51 -8.00 0.58 7.49
CA HIS A 51 -8.67 1.80 7.07
C HIS A 51 -7.91 3.05 7.51
N GLN A 52 -7.26 2.99 8.68
CA GLN A 52 -6.50 4.12 9.20
C GLN A 52 -5.23 4.41 8.41
N ILE A 53 -4.59 3.36 7.86
CA ILE A 53 -3.34 3.56 7.13
C ILE A 53 -3.54 3.93 5.66
N LEU A 54 -4.73 3.71 5.10
CA LEU A 54 -4.97 3.97 3.69
C LEU A 54 -4.69 5.42 3.29
N PRO A 55 -5.19 6.43 4.03
CA PRO A 55 -4.86 7.82 3.68
C PRO A 55 -3.36 8.12 3.79
N GLU A 56 -2.68 7.50 4.74
CA GLU A 56 -1.24 7.68 4.89
C GLU A 56 -0.48 7.14 3.68
N ILE A 57 -0.88 5.95 3.23
CA ILE A 57 -0.24 5.34 2.05
C ILE A 57 -0.54 6.18 0.79
N TYR A 58 -1.76 6.68 0.67
CA TYR A 58 -2.13 7.55 -0.44
C TYR A 58 -1.23 8.79 -0.48
N TYR A 59 -1.03 9.41 0.68
CA TYR A 59 -0.18 10.58 0.80
C TYR A 59 1.28 10.26 0.46
N PHE A 60 1.75 9.08 0.89
CA PHE A 60 3.07 8.59 0.51
C PHE A 60 3.21 8.50 -1.00
N GLY A 61 2.16 8.02 -1.68
CA GLY A 61 2.16 7.94 -3.13
C GLY A 61 2.26 9.32 -3.80
N ILE A 62 1.50 10.29 -3.28
CA ILE A 62 1.56 11.65 -3.80
C ILE A 62 2.96 12.23 -3.65
N LYS A 63 3.53 12.10 -2.45
CA LYS A 63 4.85 12.63 -2.18
C LYS A 63 5.93 11.92 -2.99
N GLY A 64 5.75 10.63 -3.24
CA GLY A 64 6.68 9.88 -4.07
C GLY A 64 6.73 10.39 -5.50
N GLU A 65 5.58 10.74 -6.06
CA GLU A 65 5.54 11.28 -7.41
C GLU A 65 6.23 12.64 -7.51
N LEU A 66 6.22 13.40 -6.43
CA LEU A 66 6.80 14.75 -6.40
C LEU A 66 8.24 14.76 -5.89
N ALA A 67 8.74 13.63 -5.40
CA ALA A 67 10.06 13.58 -4.79
C ALA A 67 11.16 13.77 -5.84
N SER A 68 12.18 14.54 -5.48
CA SER A 68 13.34 14.72 -6.34
C SER A 68 14.21 13.46 -6.35
N SER A 69 14.13 12.65 -5.29
CA SER A 69 14.82 11.37 -5.20
C SER A 69 13.87 10.34 -4.61
N THR A 70 13.48 9.34 -5.43
CA THR A 70 12.60 8.29 -4.96
C THR A 70 13.30 7.39 -3.95
N ILE A 71 14.61 7.21 -4.08
CA ILE A 71 15.39 6.41 -3.14
C ILE A 71 15.34 7.03 -1.75
N ASP A 72 15.56 8.34 -1.67
CA ASP A 72 15.51 9.05 -0.39
C ASP A 72 14.11 9.02 0.20
N HIS A 73 13.10 9.17 -0.65
CA HIS A 73 11.70 9.10 -0.21
C HIS A 73 11.39 7.75 0.46
N VAL A 74 11.87 6.66 -0.14
CA VAL A 74 11.67 5.33 0.43
C VAL A 74 12.42 5.19 1.76
N LYS A 75 13.66 5.67 1.81
CA LYS A 75 14.46 5.58 3.04
C LYS A 75 13.82 6.33 4.20
N ILE A 76 13.34 7.53 3.94
CA ILE A 76 12.71 8.35 4.98
C ILE A 76 11.45 7.66 5.52
N ASN A 77 10.73 6.95 4.68
CA ASN A 77 9.48 6.31 5.04
C ASN A 77 9.62 4.82 5.35
N GLU A 78 10.83 4.30 5.45
CA GLU A 78 11.07 2.86 5.57
C GLU A 78 10.34 2.26 6.78
N GLN A 79 10.39 2.90 7.94
CA GLN A 79 9.72 2.38 9.14
C GLN A 79 8.20 2.33 8.95
N LYS A 80 7.66 3.36 8.33
CA LYS A 80 6.22 3.37 8.02
C LYS A 80 5.86 2.26 7.05
N LEU A 81 6.68 2.06 6.02
CA LEU A 81 6.46 1.00 5.05
C LEU A 81 6.42 -0.37 5.71
N LEU A 82 7.36 -0.63 6.62
CA LEU A 82 7.41 -1.90 7.33
C LEU A 82 6.15 -2.10 8.18
N THR A 83 5.71 -1.05 8.87
CA THR A 83 4.49 -1.10 9.67
C THR A 83 3.27 -1.37 8.79
N TRP A 84 3.17 -0.66 7.66
CA TRP A 84 2.05 -0.85 6.73
C TRP A 84 2.02 -2.28 6.20
N LEU A 85 3.18 -2.84 5.87
CA LEU A 85 3.25 -4.23 5.38
C LEU A 85 2.71 -5.21 6.40
N GLN A 86 3.04 -5.02 7.68
CA GLN A 86 2.52 -5.88 8.74
C GLN A 86 1.01 -5.79 8.87
N ILE A 87 0.48 -4.56 8.81
CA ILE A 87 -0.97 -4.36 8.92
C ILE A 87 -1.70 -4.98 7.74
N ILE A 88 -1.16 -4.81 6.53
CA ILE A 88 -1.75 -5.39 5.32
C ILE A 88 -1.72 -6.90 5.40
N GLU A 89 -0.61 -7.47 5.82
CA GLU A 89 -0.47 -8.93 5.95
C GLU A 89 -1.49 -9.49 6.94
N HIS A 90 -1.67 -8.81 8.06
CA HIS A 90 -2.65 -9.21 9.06
C HIS A 90 -4.08 -9.14 8.49
N ALA A 91 -4.38 -8.10 7.74
CA ALA A 91 -5.69 -7.95 7.11
C ALA A 91 -5.96 -9.05 6.09
N LYS A 92 -4.94 -9.47 5.34
CA LYS A 92 -5.05 -10.56 4.38
C LYS A 92 -5.42 -11.87 5.09
N LYS A 93 -4.76 -12.14 6.22
CA LYS A 93 -5.04 -13.35 6.99
C LYS A 93 -6.47 -13.36 7.51
N ASN A 94 -6.96 -12.22 7.97
CA ASN A 94 -8.33 -12.11 8.44
C ASN A 94 -9.34 -12.34 7.32
N THR A 95 -9.02 -11.84 6.12
CA THR A 95 -9.85 -12.05 4.94
C THR A 95 -9.97 -13.52 4.60
N MET A 96 -8.88 -14.28 4.77
CA MET A 96 -8.88 -15.72 4.51
C MET A 96 -9.71 -16.48 5.51
N LYS A 97 -9.81 -16.00 6.75
CA LYS A 97 -10.55 -16.68 7.81
C LYS A 97 -12.05 -16.49 7.71
N SER A 98 -12.49 -15.51 6.98
CA SER A 98 -13.91 -15.19 6.88
C SER A 98 -14.66 -16.02 5.86
N GLY A 99 -13.98 -16.97 5.28
CA GLY A 99 -14.58 -17.88 4.30
C GLY A 99 -15.56 -18.87 4.90
#